data_a98fa31eb98ab2278627958524db50ff
#
_entry.id   a98fa31eb98ab2278627958524db50ff
#
_cell.length_a   1.000
_cell.length_b   1.000
_cell.length_c   1.000
_cell.angle_alpha   90.00
_cell.angle_beta   90.00
_cell.angle_gamma   90.00
#
_symmetry.space_group_name_H-M   'P 1'
#
loop_
_entity.id
_entity.type
_entity.pdbx_description
1 polymer ?
#
loop_
_entity_poly.entity_id
_entity_poly.type
_entity_poly.pdbx_seq_one_letter_code
_entity_poly.pdbx_strand_id
1 'polypeptide(L)'
;MNKKSIITFMCIITCIIGNSQSKKNMDIQSIKSMCGCFKVDFYFSETFVFSDAEDYQKSNDYKSGALEWAQVVSDDDNKISIQHLLIVGPKKFPSIVKHWRQDWLYQNRDFYFYDKNDRWSYVNLSKRDVRGQWTQKVFQVDDSPRYEGSSTWVHVDGNSFWENVTPAPLPRREFSKRKDYNVTLRGNKHLVTKSGWIHDQDNKKINKSDDGNERVLAHEKGYNIYTKVSDTECQPAIDWWNKNSKKWDLVRNKWNQVYSLNKDLSMKPAVDNKKLYSFLFSPDITDKNDIDSTIDMFLMN
;
A
#
# COMPACT_ATOMS: atom_id res chain seq x y z
N MET A 1 11.53 -32.75 40.54
CA MET A 1 10.75 -31.59 40.06
C MET A 1 9.33 -31.71 40.60
N ASN A 2 8.90 -30.74 41.39
CA ASN A 2 7.60 -30.79 42.09
C ASN A 2 6.45 -30.65 41.09
N LYS A 3 5.41 -31.47 41.18
CA LYS A 3 4.21 -31.38 40.31
C LYS A 3 3.60 -29.97 40.26
N LYS A 4 3.70 -29.19 41.32
CA LYS A 4 3.25 -27.79 41.38
C LYS A 4 4.03 -26.85 40.46
N SER A 5 5.35 -27.06 40.29
CA SER A 5 6.17 -26.26 39.38
C SER A 5 5.84 -26.51 37.89
N ILE A 6 5.46 -27.74 37.55
CA ILE A 6 5.09 -28.13 36.18
C ILE A 6 3.74 -27.47 35.81
N ILE A 7 2.78 -27.44 36.72
CA ILE A 7 1.45 -26.80 36.48
C ILE A 7 1.59 -25.29 36.32
N THR A 8 2.41 -24.63 37.12
CA THR A 8 2.65 -23.16 37.03
C THR A 8 3.32 -22.80 35.71
N PHE A 9 4.29 -23.60 35.23
CA PHE A 9 4.95 -23.37 33.97
C PHE A 9 4.03 -23.58 32.75
N MET A 10 3.15 -24.58 32.83
CA MET A 10 2.17 -24.84 31.77
C MET A 10 1.06 -23.75 31.69
N CYS A 11 0.64 -23.17 32.84
CA CYS A 11 -0.31 -22.04 32.84
C CYS A 11 0.28 -20.74 32.27
N ILE A 12 1.58 -20.48 32.49
CA ILE A 12 2.24 -19.29 31.95
C ILE A 12 2.35 -19.39 30.42
N ILE A 13 2.66 -20.56 29.88
CA ILE A 13 2.75 -20.76 28.41
C ILE A 13 1.39 -20.59 27.74
N THR A 14 0.33 -21.11 28.33
CA THR A 14 -1.04 -20.97 27.80
C THR A 14 -1.53 -19.52 27.82
N CYS A 15 -1.20 -18.72 28.84
CA CYS A 15 -1.53 -17.30 28.89
C CYS A 15 -0.80 -16.47 27.81
N ILE A 16 0.45 -16.79 27.51
CA ILE A 16 1.24 -16.07 26.48
C ILE A 16 0.68 -16.36 25.07
N ILE A 17 0.34 -17.60 24.79
CA ILE A 17 -0.23 -18.01 23.49
C ILE A 17 -1.63 -17.40 23.31
N GLY A 18 -2.46 -17.39 24.33
CA GLY A 18 -3.81 -16.80 24.29
C GLY A 18 -3.79 -15.29 24.01
N ASN A 19 -2.89 -14.55 24.61
CA ASN A 19 -2.73 -13.12 24.39
C ASN A 19 -2.23 -12.79 22.98
N SER A 20 -1.29 -13.58 22.43
CA SER A 20 -0.76 -13.39 21.08
C SER A 20 -1.83 -13.65 20.01
N GLN A 21 -2.64 -14.70 20.18
CA GLN A 21 -3.73 -15.01 19.25
C GLN A 21 -4.86 -13.97 19.35
N SER A 22 -5.16 -13.47 20.53
CA SER A 22 -6.13 -12.39 20.71
C SER A 22 -5.70 -11.12 20.01
N LYS A 23 -4.38 -10.72 20.13
CA LYS A 23 -3.84 -9.55 19.45
C LYS A 23 -3.89 -9.71 17.93
N LYS A 24 -3.44 -10.83 17.37
CA LYS A 24 -3.52 -11.07 15.91
C LYS A 24 -4.95 -10.95 15.38
N ASN A 25 -5.94 -11.43 16.14
CA ASN A 25 -7.35 -11.32 15.75
C ASN A 25 -7.82 -9.85 15.75
N MET A 26 -7.41 -9.04 16.73
CA MET A 26 -7.69 -7.60 16.74
C MET A 26 -7.04 -6.88 15.55
N ASP A 27 -5.79 -7.24 15.22
CA ASP A 27 -5.08 -6.72 14.04
C ASP A 27 -5.87 -7.04 12.75
N ILE A 28 -6.29 -8.29 12.55
CA ILE A 28 -7.11 -8.74 11.41
C ILE A 28 -8.43 -7.96 11.32
N GLN A 29 -9.12 -7.79 12.45
CA GLN A 29 -10.36 -7.01 12.48
C GLN A 29 -10.12 -5.55 12.07
N SER A 30 -9.03 -4.93 12.53
CA SER A 30 -8.67 -3.56 12.19
C SER A 30 -8.34 -3.43 10.69
N ILE A 31 -7.58 -4.37 10.12
CA ILE A 31 -7.29 -4.41 8.68
C ILE A 31 -8.60 -4.54 7.87
N LYS A 32 -9.46 -5.49 8.23
CA LYS A 32 -10.74 -5.72 7.53
C LYS A 32 -11.74 -4.57 7.70
N SER A 33 -11.67 -3.80 8.79
CA SER A 33 -12.53 -2.63 9.00
C SER A 33 -12.25 -1.49 8.01
N MET A 34 -11.09 -1.50 7.33
CA MET A 34 -10.77 -0.58 6.22
C MET A 34 -11.47 -0.97 4.91
N CYS A 35 -12.32 -2.00 4.90
CA CYS A 35 -13.14 -2.41 3.76
C CYS A 35 -14.56 -1.86 3.86
N GLY A 36 -15.18 -1.65 2.68
CA GLY A 36 -16.52 -1.13 2.50
C GLY A 36 -16.58 0.02 1.51
N CYS A 37 -17.68 0.73 1.49
CA CYS A 37 -17.86 1.94 0.69
C CYS A 37 -17.56 3.19 1.52
N PHE A 38 -16.70 4.07 1.00
CA PHE A 38 -16.27 5.29 1.69
C PHE A 38 -16.38 6.52 0.80
N LYS A 39 -16.87 7.61 1.40
CA LYS A 39 -16.55 8.93 0.91
C LYS A 39 -15.12 9.24 1.39
N VAL A 40 -14.24 9.61 0.47
CA VAL A 40 -12.85 9.92 0.77
C VAL A 40 -12.58 11.38 0.49
N ASP A 41 -12.01 12.07 1.46
CA ASP A 41 -11.50 13.43 1.32
C ASP A 41 -9.96 13.37 1.39
N PHE A 42 -9.28 13.87 0.36
CA PHE A 42 -7.82 13.91 0.23
C PHE A 42 -7.31 15.33 0.48
N TYR A 43 -6.38 15.49 1.41
CA TYR A 43 -5.72 16.75 1.73
C TYR A 43 -4.22 16.57 1.75
N PHE A 44 -3.46 17.43 1.06
CA PHE A 44 -2.01 17.45 1.12
C PHE A 44 -1.53 18.91 1.16
N SER A 45 -0.55 19.17 2.04
CA SER A 45 0.10 20.47 2.17
C SER A 45 1.55 20.30 2.54
N GLU A 46 2.43 21.04 1.87
CA GLU A 46 3.82 21.13 2.30
C GLU A 46 3.93 22.06 3.51
N THR A 47 4.45 21.51 4.60
CA THR A 47 4.52 22.19 5.90
C THR A 47 5.82 22.95 6.09
N PHE A 48 6.90 22.47 5.50
CA PHE A 48 8.22 23.07 5.61
C PHE A 48 9.03 22.86 4.32
N VAL A 49 9.73 23.93 3.88
CA VAL A 49 10.68 23.89 2.77
C VAL A 49 12.05 24.28 3.31
N PHE A 50 13.09 23.50 3.01
CA PHE A 50 14.44 23.76 3.48
C PHE A 50 15.08 24.92 2.70
N SER A 51 15.78 25.81 3.41
CA SER A 51 16.36 27.04 2.83
C SER A 51 17.50 26.77 1.82
N ASP A 52 18.15 25.60 1.89
CA ASP A 52 19.20 25.19 0.97
C ASP A 52 18.65 24.61 -0.36
N ALA A 53 17.33 24.52 -0.49
CA ALA A 53 16.63 24.09 -1.70
C ALA A 53 16.17 25.29 -2.54
N GLU A 54 17.10 26.19 -2.92
CA GLU A 54 16.78 27.48 -3.59
C GLU A 54 15.91 27.33 -4.85
N ASP A 55 16.10 26.28 -5.63
CA ASP A 55 15.32 26.00 -6.84
C ASP A 55 14.02 25.25 -6.59
N TYR A 56 13.71 24.92 -5.32
CA TYR A 56 12.52 24.16 -5.00
C TYR A 56 11.27 25.03 -4.98
N GLN A 57 10.32 24.72 -5.84
CA GLN A 57 9.01 25.36 -5.88
C GLN A 57 8.02 24.62 -5.01
N LYS A 58 7.53 25.26 -3.93
CA LYS A 58 6.49 24.69 -3.07
C LYS A 58 5.26 24.32 -3.91
N SER A 59 4.72 23.11 -3.70
CA SER A 59 3.45 22.70 -4.28
C SER A 59 2.28 23.46 -3.65
N ASN A 60 1.27 23.77 -4.43
CA ASN A 60 0.00 24.28 -3.89
C ASN A 60 -0.68 23.21 -3.01
N ASP A 61 -1.44 23.66 -2.03
CA ASP A 61 -2.26 22.76 -1.24
C ASP A 61 -3.21 21.99 -2.16
N TYR A 62 -3.30 20.69 -1.92
CA TYR A 62 -4.15 19.80 -2.70
C TYR A 62 -5.37 19.37 -1.89
N LYS A 63 -6.54 19.57 -2.46
CA LYS A 63 -7.80 19.07 -1.91
C LYS A 63 -8.59 18.39 -3.02
N SER A 64 -9.09 17.19 -2.75
CA SER A 64 -9.93 16.42 -3.67
C SER A 64 -10.82 15.48 -2.89
N GLY A 65 -11.81 14.88 -3.56
CA GLY A 65 -12.67 13.85 -2.97
C GLY A 65 -13.18 12.89 -4.01
N ALA A 66 -13.56 11.70 -3.54
CA ALA A 66 -14.17 10.66 -4.37
C ALA A 66 -15.01 9.70 -3.51
N LEU A 67 -15.78 8.84 -4.15
CA LEU A 67 -16.21 7.58 -3.55
C LEU A 67 -15.15 6.53 -3.82
N GLU A 68 -14.82 5.72 -2.81
CA GLU A 68 -13.90 4.61 -2.93
C GLU A 68 -14.49 3.35 -2.31
N TRP A 69 -14.50 2.28 -3.08
CA TRP A 69 -14.87 0.97 -2.59
C TRP A 69 -13.63 0.13 -2.37
N ALA A 70 -13.49 -0.42 -1.16
CA ALA A 70 -12.39 -1.27 -0.76
C ALA A 70 -12.93 -2.65 -0.39
N GLN A 71 -12.36 -3.72 -0.96
CA GLN A 71 -12.79 -5.08 -0.65
C GLN A 71 -11.63 -6.03 -0.46
N VAL A 72 -11.84 -7.04 0.37
CA VAL A 72 -10.94 -8.18 0.50
C VAL A 72 -10.99 -9.01 -0.78
N VAL A 73 -9.83 -9.25 -1.38
CA VAL A 73 -9.66 -10.09 -2.59
C VAL A 73 -8.85 -11.36 -2.32
N SER A 74 -8.17 -11.45 -1.19
CA SER A 74 -7.55 -12.66 -0.64
C SER A 74 -7.54 -12.57 0.88
N ASP A 75 -7.86 -13.66 1.56
CA ASP A 75 -8.01 -13.74 3.01
C ASP A 75 -7.51 -15.10 3.49
N ASP A 76 -6.24 -15.14 3.86
CA ASP A 76 -5.55 -16.30 4.40
C ASP A 76 -5.12 -16.00 5.86
N ASP A 77 -4.74 -17.00 6.62
CA ASP A 77 -4.32 -16.86 8.03
C ASP A 77 -3.24 -15.81 8.26
N ASN A 78 -2.36 -15.59 7.29
CA ASN A 78 -1.21 -14.69 7.37
C ASN A 78 -1.19 -13.62 6.27
N LYS A 79 -2.22 -13.55 5.42
CA LYS A 79 -2.29 -12.59 4.33
C LYS A 79 -3.72 -12.11 4.11
N ILE A 80 -3.89 -10.79 4.07
CA ILE A 80 -5.15 -10.13 3.69
C ILE A 80 -4.82 -9.16 2.56
N SER A 81 -5.45 -9.33 1.40
CA SER A 81 -5.29 -8.40 0.27
C SER A 81 -6.56 -7.59 0.10
N ILE A 82 -6.42 -6.27 0.02
CA ILE A 82 -7.54 -5.32 -0.14
C ILE A 82 -7.33 -4.55 -1.45
N GLN A 83 -8.31 -4.64 -2.34
CA GLN A 83 -8.37 -3.86 -3.57
C GLN A 83 -9.23 -2.62 -3.39
N HIS A 84 -8.74 -1.49 -3.84
CA HIS A 84 -9.41 -0.20 -3.82
C HIS A 84 -9.85 0.21 -5.23
N LEU A 85 -11.08 0.69 -5.37
CA LEU A 85 -11.66 1.19 -6.61
C LEU A 85 -12.26 2.57 -6.39
N LEU A 86 -11.80 3.58 -7.15
CA LEU A 86 -12.38 4.91 -7.13
C LEU A 86 -13.57 5.00 -8.09
N ILE A 87 -14.60 5.67 -7.62
CA ILE A 87 -15.77 6.07 -8.42
C ILE A 87 -15.67 7.57 -8.64
N VAL A 88 -15.43 7.97 -9.88
CA VAL A 88 -15.21 9.36 -10.26
C VAL A 88 -16.18 9.81 -11.35
N GLY A 89 -16.40 11.12 -11.46
CA GLY A 89 -17.31 11.70 -12.44
C GLY A 89 -18.75 11.84 -11.96
N PRO A 90 -19.69 12.18 -12.85
CA PRO A 90 -21.09 12.40 -12.50
C PRO A 90 -21.79 11.13 -12.03
N LYS A 91 -22.66 11.22 -11.01
CA LYS A 91 -23.41 10.06 -10.49
C LYS A 91 -24.16 9.26 -11.57
N LYS A 92 -24.65 9.93 -12.63
CA LYS A 92 -25.42 9.28 -13.70
C LYS A 92 -24.53 8.45 -14.63
N PHE A 93 -23.25 8.79 -14.79
CA PHE A 93 -22.28 8.13 -15.65
C PHE A 93 -20.92 8.06 -14.92
N PRO A 94 -20.80 7.26 -13.88
CA PRO A 94 -19.56 7.16 -13.13
C PRO A 94 -18.49 6.40 -13.94
N SER A 95 -17.25 6.86 -13.81
CA SER A 95 -16.07 6.13 -14.29
C SER A 95 -15.43 5.41 -13.12
N ILE A 96 -15.06 4.15 -13.32
CA ILE A 96 -14.38 3.35 -12.30
C ILE A 96 -12.90 3.31 -12.59
N VAL A 97 -12.10 3.68 -11.59
CA VAL A 97 -10.65 3.61 -11.65
C VAL A 97 -10.18 2.54 -10.67
N LYS A 98 -9.59 1.44 -11.18
CA LYS A 98 -8.84 0.54 -10.31
C LYS A 98 -7.71 1.37 -9.70
N HIS A 99 -7.78 1.58 -8.39
CA HIS A 99 -6.89 2.51 -7.72
C HIS A 99 -5.64 1.78 -7.25
N TRP A 100 -5.47 1.58 -5.98
CA TRP A 100 -4.33 0.90 -5.40
C TRP A 100 -4.78 -0.42 -4.77
N ARG A 101 -3.82 -1.30 -4.52
CA ARG A 101 -4.02 -2.51 -3.73
C ARG A 101 -3.08 -2.48 -2.54
N GLN A 102 -3.53 -2.99 -1.40
CA GLN A 102 -2.69 -3.23 -0.23
C GLN A 102 -2.78 -4.69 0.19
N ASP A 103 -1.63 -5.30 0.37
CA ASP A 103 -1.51 -6.63 0.95
C ASP A 103 -0.93 -6.50 2.35
N TRP A 104 -1.61 -7.08 3.31
CA TRP A 104 -1.19 -7.17 4.70
C TRP A 104 -0.68 -8.57 4.97
N LEU A 105 0.63 -8.72 5.34
CA LEU A 105 1.27 -10.01 5.57
C LEU A 105 1.79 -10.08 7.01
N TYR A 106 1.36 -11.10 7.74
CA TYR A 106 1.80 -11.32 9.11
C TYR A 106 3.19 -11.94 9.15
N GLN A 107 4.13 -11.31 9.86
CA GLN A 107 5.53 -11.74 10.00
C GLN A 107 6.22 -12.01 8.65
N ASN A 108 5.94 -11.16 7.66
CA ASN A 108 6.60 -11.21 6.37
C ASN A 108 8.11 -10.97 6.53
N ARG A 109 8.91 -11.73 5.78
CA ARG A 109 10.36 -11.62 5.80
C ARG A 109 10.95 -11.05 4.52
N ASP A 110 10.19 -11.10 3.44
CA ASP A 110 10.65 -10.77 2.10
C ASP A 110 10.16 -9.37 1.72
N PHE A 111 11.11 -8.44 1.59
CA PHE A 111 10.84 -7.03 1.33
C PHE A 111 11.46 -6.57 0.01
N TYR A 112 10.77 -5.62 -0.63
CA TYR A 112 11.22 -4.88 -1.80
C TYR A 112 11.20 -3.39 -1.46
N PHE A 113 12.30 -2.87 -0.89
CA PHE A 113 12.40 -1.47 -0.54
C PHE A 113 12.70 -0.62 -1.77
N TYR A 114 11.87 0.39 -1.98
CA TYR A 114 12.09 1.34 -3.07
C TYR A 114 13.42 2.08 -2.88
N ASP A 115 14.23 2.13 -3.94
CA ASP A 115 15.46 2.93 -3.96
C ASP A 115 15.19 4.28 -4.66
N LYS A 116 15.14 4.29 -5.98
CA LYS A 116 14.80 5.42 -6.87
C LYS A 116 14.61 4.91 -8.29
N ASN A 117 14.05 5.72 -9.18
CA ASN A 117 13.99 5.46 -10.63
C ASN A 117 13.44 4.06 -10.97
N ASP A 118 12.29 3.70 -10.38
CA ASP A 118 11.61 2.42 -10.59
C ASP A 118 12.50 1.19 -10.26
N ARG A 119 13.30 1.30 -9.20
CA ARG A 119 14.15 0.22 -8.65
C ARG A 119 13.78 -0.10 -7.21
N TRP A 120 13.79 -1.39 -6.89
CA TRP A 120 13.54 -1.92 -5.54
C TRP A 120 14.61 -2.93 -5.19
N SER A 121 15.18 -2.80 -3.99
CA SER A 121 16.14 -3.75 -3.44
C SER A 121 15.43 -4.82 -2.65
N TYR A 122 15.73 -6.08 -2.94
CA TYR A 122 15.24 -7.22 -2.17
C TYR A 122 16.01 -7.37 -0.86
N VAL A 123 15.29 -7.52 0.25
CA VAL A 123 15.86 -7.76 1.57
C VAL A 123 15.07 -8.86 2.28
N ASN A 124 15.78 -9.89 2.80
CA ASN A 124 15.18 -10.92 3.64
C ASN A 124 15.53 -10.66 5.11
N LEU A 125 14.53 -10.34 5.92
CA LEU A 125 14.68 -10.07 7.34
C LEU A 125 14.64 -11.35 8.18
N SER A 126 15.25 -11.33 9.38
CA SER A 126 15.19 -12.46 10.29
C SER A 126 13.78 -12.62 10.89
N LYS A 127 13.43 -13.83 11.32
CA LYS A 127 12.16 -14.10 12.02
C LYS A 127 12.00 -13.25 13.29
N ARG A 128 13.11 -12.90 13.95
CA ARG A 128 13.12 -12.06 15.15
C ARG A 128 12.68 -10.63 14.84
N ASP A 129 13.16 -10.09 13.72
CA ASP A 129 12.96 -8.68 13.37
C ASP A 129 11.52 -8.38 12.92
N VAL A 130 10.79 -9.40 12.43
CA VAL A 130 9.39 -9.26 11.97
C VAL A 130 8.36 -9.85 12.93
N ARG A 131 8.80 -10.32 14.09
CA ARG A 131 7.93 -11.03 15.04
C ARG A 131 6.79 -10.15 15.52
N GLY A 132 5.55 -10.61 15.35
CA GLY A 132 4.33 -9.92 15.75
C GLY A 132 3.98 -8.69 14.90
N GLN A 133 4.65 -8.50 13.76
CA GLN A 133 4.42 -7.38 12.86
C GLN A 133 3.53 -7.77 11.68
N TRP A 134 2.83 -6.78 11.17
CA TRP A 134 2.17 -6.82 9.88
C TRP A 134 2.90 -5.93 8.88
N THR A 135 3.24 -6.48 7.73
CA THR A 135 3.80 -5.74 6.61
C THR A 135 2.67 -5.28 5.72
N GLN A 136 2.59 -3.98 5.44
CA GLN A 136 1.77 -3.46 4.36
C GLN A 136 2.63 -3.40 3.09
N LYS A 137 2.22 -4.10 2.04
CA LYS A 137 2.74 -3.94 0.68
C LYS A 137 1.72 -3.16 -0.14
N VAL A 138 2.12 -2.06 -0.72
CA VAL A 138 1.26 -1.20 -1.54
C VAL A 138 1.65 -1.33 -3.00
N PHE A 139 0.65 -1.49 -3.85
CA PHE A 139 0.79 -1.70 -5.28
C PHE A 139 0.12 -0.59 -6.08
N GLN A 140 0.64 -0.32 -7.27
CA GLN A 140 0.11 0.63 -8.22
C GLN A 140 -1.24 0.15 -8.81
N VAL A 141 -1.81 0.94 -9.70
CA VAL A 141 -3.06 0.59 -10.42
C VAL A 141 -2.92 -0.64 -11.32
N ASP A 142 -1.71 -0.98 -11.72
CA ASP A 142 -1.34 -2.13 -12.54
C ASP A 142 -0.72 -3.28 -11.74
N ASP A 143 -0.88 -3.23 -10.41
CA ASP A 143 -0.31 -4.15 -9.43
C ASP A 143 1.22 -4.24 -9.40
N SER A 144 1.94 -3.34 -10.11
CA SER A 144 3.38 -3.20 -9.92
C SER A 144 3.71 -2.69 -8.51
N PRO A 145 4.92 -2.97 -7.97
CA PRO A 145 5.29 -2.56 -6.63
C PRO A 145 5.28 -1.03 -6.49
N ARG A 146 4.96 -0.58 -5.30
CA ARG A 146 5.09 0.83 -4.97
C ARG A 146 5.99 1.04 -3.77
N TYR A 147 5.56 0.64 -2.60
CA TYR A 147 6.34 0.67 -1.37
C TYR A 147 5.80 -0.37 -0.39
N GLU A 148 6.61 -0.71 0.59
CA GLU A 148 6.22 -1.61 1.66
C GLU A 148 6.94 -1.29 2.96
N GLY A 149 6.31 -1.62 4.07
CA GLY A 149 6.88 -1.43 5.38
C GLY A 149 6.19 -2.29 6.42
N SER A 150 6.86 -2.54 7.53
CA SER A 150 6.40 -3.43 8.58
C SER A 150 6.35 -2.73 9.93
N SER A 151 5.31 -3.04 10.71
CA SER A 151 5.14 -2.57 12.08
C SER A 151 4.11 -3.42 12.81
N THR A 152 3.88 -3.13 14.09
CA THR A 152 2.80 -3.74 14.86
C THR A 152 1.56 -2.86 14.84
N TRP A 153 0.39 -3.48 14.81
CA TRP A 153 -0.85 -2.79 15.19
C TRP A 153 -0.84 -2.47 16.68
N VAL A 154 -1.35 -1.33 17.04
CA VAL A 154 -1.53 -0.88 18.43
C VAL A 154 -3.01 -0.72 18.71
N HIS A 155 -3.47 -1.26 19.84
CA HIS A 155 -4.85 -1.18 20.31
C HIS A 155 -4.84 -0.58 21.71
N VAL A 156 -5.18 0.69 21.83
CA VAL A 156 -5.13 1.44 23.09
C VAL A 156 -6.26 2.46 23.15
N ASP A 157 -6.92 2.56 24.31
CA ASP A 157 -8.00 3.52 24.58
C ASP A 157 -9.10 3.54 23.50
N GLY A 158 -9.48 2.35 23.00
CA GLY A 158 -10.49 2.20 21.97
C GLY A 158 -10.06 2.60 20.56
N ASN A 159 -8.78 2.95 20.37
CA ASN A 159 -8.19 3.23 19.06
C ASN A 159 -7.37 2.03 18.56
N SER A 160 -7.40 1.82 17.26
CA SER A 160 -6.54 0.85 16.58
C SER A 160 -5.78 1.55 15.47
N PHE A 161 -4.45 1.48 15.51
CA PHE A 161 -3.62 2.09 14.47
C PHE A 161 -2.37 1.26 14.17
N TRP A 162 -1.87 1.45 12.96
CA TRP A 162 -0.59 0.93 12.48
C TRP A 162 0.18 2.07 11.83
N GLU A 163 1.48 2.18 12.09
CA GLU A 163 2.31 3.22 11.49
C GLU A 163 3.68 2.71 11.11
N ASN A 164 4.22 3.24 10.01
CA ASN A 164 5.52 2.88 9.46
C ASN A 164 6.10 4.05 8.65
N VAL A 165 7.41 4.08 8.52
CA VAL A 165 8.13 5.02 7.64
C VAL A 165 8.92 4.20 6.63
N THR A 166 8.77 4.51 5.32
CA THR A 166 9.41 3.75 4.25
C THR A 166 9.66 4.61 3.00
N PRO A 167 10.73 4.36 2.23
CA PRO A 167 10.91 5.02 0.95
C PRO A 167 9.87 4.57 -0.07
N ALA A 168 9.43 5.50 -0.89
CA ALA A 168 8.39 5.31 -1.90
C ALA A 168 8.67 6.15 -3.14
N PRO A 169 8.16 5.75 -4.33
CA PRO A 169 8.16 6.62 -5.50
C PRO A 169 7.24 7.84 -5.28
N LEU A 170 7.41 8.84 -6.13
CA LEU A 170 6.60 10.05 -6.11
C LEU A 170 5.10 9.73 -6.13
N PRO A 171 4.27 10.51 -5.42
CA PRO A 171 2.83 10.38 -5.51
C PRO A 171 2.33 10.68 -6.93
N ARG A 172 1.27 10.00 -7.37
CA ARG A 172 0.74 10.13 -8.74
C ARG A 172 0.37 11.57 -9.12
N ARG A 173 -0.05 12.39 -8.16
CA ARG A 173 -0.36 13.81 -8.37
C ARG A 173 0.88 14.64 -8.78
N GLU A 174 2.10 14.17 -8.49
CA GLU A 174 3.36 14.86 -8.75
C GLU A 174 4.27 14.14 -9.75
N PHE A 175 4.16 12.84 -9.87
CA PHE A 175 5.00 11.98 -10.69
C PHE A 175 5.21 12.48 -12.15
N SER A 176 4.17 13.06 -12.78
CA SER A 176 4.28 13.60 -14.14
C SER A 176 4.67 15.08 -14.19
N LYS A 177 4.68 15.76 -13.05
CA LYS A 177 4.86 17.22 -12.96
C LYS A 177 6.21 17.62 -12.35
N ARG A 178 6.75 16.78 -11.46
CA ARG A 178 7.96 17.07 -10.68
C ARG A 178 9.09 16.15 -11.12
N LYS A 179 10.31 16.73 -11.17
CA LYS A 179 11.56 16.01 -11.44
C LYS A 179 12.70 16.45 -10.53
N ASP A 180 12.42 17.36 -9.63
CA ASP A 180 13.34 17.93 -8.67
C ASP A 180 13.61 16.99 -7.48
N TYR A 181 12.75 15.97 -7.27
CA TYR A 181 12.97 14.91 -6.30
C TYR A 181 12.55 13.54 -6.88
N ASN A 182 13.07 12.45 -6.32
CA ASN A 182 12.87 11.10 -6.84
C ASN A 182 12.49 10.07 -5.77
N VAL A 183 12.52 10.46 -4.50
CA VAL A 183 12.10 9.60 -3.38
C VAL A 183 11.17 10.38 -2.45
N THR A 184 10.10 9.73 -2.04
CA THR A 184 9.29 10.18 -0.90
C THR A 184 9.59 9.26 0.28
N LEU A 185 10.25 9.76 1.34
CA LEU A 185 10.28 9.03 2.60
C LEU A 185 8.91 9.20 3.25
N ARG A 186 8.12 8.14 3.18
CA ARG A 186 6.70 8.18 3.44
C ARG A 186 6.39 7.70 4.85
N GLY A 187 5.90 8.58 5.69
CA GLY A 187 5.24 8.21 6.93
C GLY A 187 3.79 7.79 6.63
N ASN A 188 3.42 6.59 7.04
CA ASN A 188 2.07 6.07 6.89
C ASN A 188 1.51 5.72 8.25
N LYS A 189 0.36 6.29 8.59
CA LYS A 189 -0.41 5.88 9.76
C LYS A 189 -1.84 5.57 9.34
N HIS A 190 -2.24 4.33 9.55
CA HIS A 190 -3.62 3.90 9.38
C HIS A 190 -4.30 3.90 10.74
N LEU A 191 -5.22 4.82 10.95
CA LEU A 191 -5.99 4.96 12.19
C LEU A 191 -7.44 4.55 11.92
N VAL A 192 -7.89 3.46 12.53
CA VAL A 192 -9.27 3.01 12.48
C VAL A 192 -10.11 3.86 13.43
N THR A 193 -11.26 4.34 12.96
CA THR A 193 -12.21 5.16 13.72
C THR A 193 -13.60 4.52 13.73
N LYS A 194 -14.50 5.05 14.52
CA LYS A 194 -15.91 4.57 14.55
C LYS A 194 -16.65 4.81 13.22
N SER A 195 -16.25 5.85 12.47
CA SER A 195 -16.90 6.25 11.21
C SER A 195 -16.16 5.79 9.96
N GLY A 196 -15.06 5.07 10.11
CA GLY A 196 -14.20 4.63 8.99
C GLY A 196 -12.75 4.55 9.38
N TRP A 197 -11.86 5.20 8.62
CA TRP A 197 -10.43 5.22 8.93
C TRP A 197 -9.73 6.43 8.32
N ILE A 198 -8.55 6.71 8.82
CA ILE A 198 -7.71 7.82 8.34
C ILE A 198 -6.36 7.26 7.91
N HIS A 199 -5.91 7.65 6.72
CA HIS A 199 -4.52 7.49 6.30
C HIS A 199 -3.80 8.83 6.51
N ASP A 200 -3.19 8.99 7.67
CA ASP A 200 -2.33 10.12 8.01
C ASP A 200 -0.93 9.88 7.44
N GLN A 201 -0.37 10.88 6.78
CA GLN A 201 0.91 10.80 6.11
C GLN A 201 1.82 11.95 6.55
N ASP A 202 3.06 11.60 6.92
CA ASP A 202 4.12 12.54 7.23
C ASP A 202 5.30 12.26 6.31
N ASN A 203 5.36 12.98 5.20
CA ASN A 203 6.25 12.69 4.09
C ASN A 203 7.44 13.65 4.07
N LYS A 204 8.61 13.14 3.63
CA LYS A 204 9.74 13.99 3.21
C LYS A 204 9.99 13.78 1.72
N LYS A 205 10.08 14.88 0.98
CA LYS A 205 10.48 14.88 -0.43
C LYS A 205 11.99 14.91 -0.50
N ILE A 206 12.59 13.92 -1.12
CA ILE A 206 14.03 13.69 -1.12
C ILE A 206 14.54 13.62 -2.56
N ASN A 207 15.57 14.38 -2.85
CA ASN A 207 16.42 14.18 -4.01
C ASN A 207 17.59 13.27 -3.60
N LYS A 208 17.62 12.07 -4.17
CA LYS A 208 18.67 11.07 -3.95
C LYS A 208 19.53 10.98 -5.21
N SER A 209 20.78 11.40 -5.11
CA SER A 209 21.75 11.36 -6.19
C SER A 209 22.24 9.94 -6.50
N ASP A 210 23.04 9.78 -7.57
CA ASP A 210 23.54 8.46 -7.99
C ASP A 210 24.64 7.92 -7.08
N ASP A 211 25.36 8.79 -6.40
CA ASP A 211 26.33 8.43 -5.35
C ASP A 211 25.70 8.08 -4.00
N GLY A 212 24.36 8.14 -3.90
CA GLY A 212 23.60 7.79 -2.71
C GLY A 212 23.37 8.92 -1.71
N ASN A 213 23.88 10.13 -1.96
CA ASN A 213 23.60 11.29 -1.12
C ASN A 213 22.12 11.67 -1.19
N GLU A 214 21.54 12.00 -0.04
CA GLU A 214 20.13 12.36 0.08
C GLU A 214 19.99 13.81 0.57
N ARG A 215 19.22 14.61 -0.17
CA ARG A 215 18.86 15.98 0.20
C ARG A 215 17.35 16.06 0.41
N VAL A 216 16.92 16.41 1.61
CA VAL A 216 15.50 16.67 1.91
C VAL A 216 15.14 18.05 1.38
N LEU A 217 14.14 18.14 0.51
CA LEU A 217 13.68 19.39 -0.09
C LEU A 217 12.51 20.00 0.69
N ALA A 218 11.54 19.19 1.09
CA ALA A 218 10.37 19.63 1.82
C ALA A 218 9.77 18.53 2.69
N HIS A 219 9.03 18.95 3.72
CA HIS A 219 8.08 18.09 4.44
C HIS A 219 6.67 18.33 3.93
N GLU A 220 5.88 17.28 3.87
CA GLU A 220 4.48 17.31 3.43
C GLU A 220 3.61 16.51 4.40
N LYS A 221 2.50 17.10 4.82
CA LYS A 221 1.41 16.40 5.50
C LYS A 221 0.34 16.00 4.52
N GLY A 222 -0.15 14.76 4.66
CA GLY A 222 -1.28 14.24 3.92
C GLY A 222 -2.33 13.65 4.84
N TYR A 223 -3.60 13.93 4.55
CA TYR A 223 -4.74 13.36 5.26
C TYR A 223 -5.73 12.81 4.23
N ASN A 224 -5.91 11.49 4.23
CA ASN A 224 -6.99 10.86 3.49
C ASN A 224 -8.00 10.36 4.51
N ILE A 225 -9.17 10.98 4.56
CA ILE A 225 -10.24 10.67 5.52
C ILE A 225 -11.28 9.82 4.80
N TYR A 226 -11.42 8.58 5.26
CA TYR A 226 -12.37 7.60 4.74
C TYR A 226 -13.58 7.55 5.66
N THR A 227 -14.67 8.18 5.27
CA THR A 227 -15.94 8.14 6.00
C THR A 227 -16.84 7.08 5.39
N LYS A 228 -17.25 6.09 6.20
CA LYS A 228 -18.07 4.99 5.74
C LYS A 228 -19.46 5.48 5.32
N VAL A 229 -19.91 5.01 4.17
CA VAL A 229 -21.24 5.26 3.61
C VAL A 229 -21.94 3.94 3.28
N SER A 230 -23.17 4.00 2.76
CA SER A 230 -23.88 2.78 2.35
C SER A 230 -23.16 2.09 1.19
N ASP A 231 -23.02 0.78 1.25
CA ASP A 231 -22.40 -0.02 0.16
C ASP A 231 -23.16 0.13 -1.17
N THR A 232 -24.44 0.50 -1.13
CA THR A 232 -25.22 0.78 -2.33
C THR A 232 -24.69 1.96 -3.15
N GLU A 233 -23.98 2.91 -2.52
CA GLU A 233 -23.34 4.01 -3.24
C GLU A 233 -22.15 3.54 -4.10
N CYS A 234 -21.54 2.43 -3.73
CA CYS A 234 -20.42 1.83 -4.44
C CYS A 234 -20.84 0.75 -5.45
N GLN A 235 -22.13 0.54 -5.71
CA GLN A 235 -22.59 -0.49 -6.63
C GLN A 235 -21.90 -0.49 -8.00
N PRO A 236 -21.62 0.67 -8.63
CA PRO A 236 -20.90 0.70 -9.90
C PRO A 236 -19.49 0.09 -9.84
N ALA A 237 -18.78 0.28 -8.70
CA ALA A 237 -17.45 -0.30 -8.52
C ALA A 237 -17.55 -1.82 -8.27
N ILE A 238 -18.55 -2.27 -7.52
CA ILE A 238 -18.83 -3.70 -7.28
C ILE A 238 -19.10 -4.40 -8.62
N ASP A 239 -19.96 -3.82 -9.45
CA ASP A 239 -20.30 -4.38 -10.77
C ASP A 239 -19.09 -4.43 -11.70
N TRP A 240 -18.27 -3.37 -11.68
CA TRP A 240 -17.03 -3.33 -12.46
C TRP A 240 -16.05 -4.42 -12.01
N TRP A 241 -15.89 -4.60 -10.70
CA TRP A 241 -14.99 -5.62 -10.17
C TRP A 241 -15.46 -7.03 -10.52
N ASN A 242 -16.74 -7.31 -10.40
CA ASN A 242 -17.30 -8.62 -10.76
C ASN A 242 -16.98 -9.00 -12.21
N LYS A 243 -16.93 -8.03 -13.12
CA LYS A 243 -16.59 -8.24 -14.53
C LYS A 243 -15.08 -8.39 -14.77
N ASN A 244 -14.24 -7.74 -13.96
CA ASN A 244 -12.80 -7.60 -14.24
C ASN A 244 -11.90 -8.41 -13.30
N SER A 245 -12.44 -8.95 -12.19
CA SER A 245 -11.64 -9.62 -11.14
C SER A 245 -10.75 -10.73 -11.66
N LYS A 246 -11.25 -11.56 -12.59
CA LYS A 246 -10.49 -12.68 -13.19
C LYS A 246 -9.23 -12.21 -13.91
N LYS A 247 -9.32 -11.12 -14.70
CA LYS A 247 -8.15 -10.51 -15.34
C LYS A 247 -7.14 -10.06 -14.32
N TRP A 248 -7.60 -9.34 -13.27
CA TRP A 248 -6.71 -8.83 -12.23
C TRP A 248 -6.13 -9.93 -11.33
N ASP A 249 -6.78 -11.09 -11.22
CA ASP A 249 -6.18 -12.28 -10.61
C ASP A 249 -4.99 -12.80 -11.41
N LEU A 250 -5.07 -12.81 -12.75
CA LEU A 250 -3.95 -13.19 -13.60
C LEU A 250 -2.78 -12.21 -13.46
N VAL A 251 -3.06 -10.90 -13.44
CA VAL A 251 -2.04 -9.85 -13.22
C VAL A 251 -1.34 -10.05 -11.87
N ARG A 252 -2.10 -10.25 -10.78
CA ARG A 252 -1.53 -10.51 -9.45
C ARG A 252 -0.68 -11.78 -9.43
N ASN A 253 -1.13 -12.84 -10.09
CA ASN A 253 -0.39 -14.10 -10.16
C ASN A 253 0.95 -13.93 -10.87
N LYS A 254 1.01 -13.14 -11.95
CA LYS A 254 2.27 -12.82 -12.62
C LYS A 254 3.20 -12.03 -11.70
N TRP A 255 2.70 -11.00 -11.01
CA TRP A 255 3.51 -10.25 -10.03
C TRP A 255 4.00 -11.13 -8.88
N ASN A 256 3.17 -12.06 -8.37
CA ASN A 256 3.59 -13.02 -7.35
C ASN A 256 4.76 -13.90 -7.83
N GLN A 257 4.76 -14.31 -9.13
CA GLN A 257 5.90 -15.03 -9.71
C GLN A 257 7.17 -14.16 -9.73
N VAL A 258 7.07 -12.89 -10.13
CA VAL A 258 8.19 -11.95 -10.11
C VAL A 258 8.76 -11.79 -8.70
N TYR A 259 7.91 -11.57 -7.70
CA TYR A 259 8.36 -11.44 -6.30
C TYR A 259 8.97 -12.74 -5.74
N SER A 260 8.50 -13.91 -6.17
CA SER A 260 9.04 -15.19 -5.70
C SER A 260 10.48 -15.45 -6.14
N LEU A 261 11.01 -14.67 -7.08
CA LEU A 261 12.42 -14.75 -7.49
C LEU A 261 13.38 -14.27 -6.39
N ASN A 262 12.89 -13.48 -5.43
CA ASN A 262 13.69 -12.96 -4.32
C ASN A 262 15.00 -12.27 -4.76
N LYS A 263 14.88 -11.39 -5.75
CA LYS A 263 15.97 -10.61 -6.34
C LYS A 263 15.56 -9.15 -6.45
N ASP A 264 16.55 -8.27 -6.52
CA ASP A 264 16.32 -6.86 -6.84
C ASP A 264 15.43 -6.73 -8.07
N LEU A 265 14.56 -5.75 -8.06
CA LEU A 265 13.61 -5.48 -9.13
C LEU A 265 13.87 -4.11 -9.74
N SER A 266 13.93 -4.07 -11.06
CA SER A 266 14.01 -2.84 -11.83
C SER A 266 12.99 -2.85 -12.96
N MET A 267 12.36 -1.70 -13.20
CA MET A 267 11.33 -1.58 -14.22
C MET A 267 11.64 -0.44 -15.20
N LYS A 268 11.29 -0.64 -16.46
CA LYS A 268 11.27 0.43 -17.45
C LYS A 268 10.13 1.40 -17.13
N PRO A 269 10.36 2.71 -17.15
CA PRO A 269 9.31 3.70 -16.88
C PRO A 269 8.23 3.74 -17.97
N ALA A 270 8.56 3.30 -19.19
CA ALA A 270 7.66 3.19 -20.34
C ALA A 270 8.23 2.23 -21.39
N VAL A 271 7.34 1.63 -22.18
CA VAL A 271 7.62 0.87 -23.41
C VAL A 271 6.78 1.51 -24.50
N ASP A 272 7.35 1.80 -25.69
CA ASP A 272 6.70 2.50 -26.79
C ASP A 272 5.95 3.77 -26.34
N ASN A 273 6.59 4.56 -25.46
CA ASN A 273 6.04 5.76 -24.84
C ASN A 273 4.74 5.55 -24.01
N LYS A 274 4.40 4.30 -23.71
CA LYS A 274 3.23 3.95 -22.89
C LYS A 274 3.67 3.32 -21.57
N LYS A 275 2.93 3.62 -20.52
CA LYS A 275 3.14 3.02 -19.19
C LYS A 275 2.45 1.66 -19.11
N LEU A 276 2.91 0.79 -18.20
CA LEU A 276 2.37 -0.56 -18.01
C LEU A 276 0.85 -0.56 -17.85
N TYR A 277 0.31 0.34 -17.03
CA TYR A 277 -1.13 0.42 -16.84
C TYR A 277 -1.91 0.66 -18.14
N SER A 278 -1.35 1.41 -19.11
CA SER A 278 -2.01 1.67 -20.39
C SER A 278 -2.22 0.40 -21.23
N PHE A 279 -1.29 -0.57 -21.10
CA PHE A 279 -1.43 -1.88 -21.72
C PHE A 279 -2.43 -2.75 -20.93
N LEU A 280 -2.24 -2.89 -19.62
CA LEU A 280 -3.07 -3.78 -18.79
C LEU A 280 -4.53 -3.33 -18.69
N PHE A 281 -4.85 -2.05 -18.91
CA PHE A 281 -6.23 -1.59 -19.00
C PHE A 281 -6.83 -1.71 -20.42
N SER A 282 -6.03 -2.08 -21.43
CA SER A 282 -6.57 -2.35 -22.77
C SER A 282 -7.56 -3.52 -22.73
N PRO A 283 -8.69 -3.41 -23.46
CA PRO A 283 -9.62 -4.52 -23.62
C PRO A 283 -9.02 -5.72 -24.38
N ASP A 284 -7.95 -5.49 -25.16
CA ASP A 284 -7.30 -6.51 -25.95
C ASP A 284 -6.42 -7.46 -25.12
N ILE A 285 -5.93 -7.00 -23.97
CA ILE A 285 -5.10 -7.79 -23.06
C ILE A 285 -6.02 -8.49 -22.05
N THR A 286 -6.35 -9.76 -22.29
CA THR A 286 -7.32 -10.49 -21.46
C THR A 286 -6.85 -11.85 -20.99
N ASP A 287 -5.99 -12.52 -21.73
CA ASP A 287 -5.49 -13.83 -21.35
C ASP A 287 -4.16 -13.79 -20.59
N LYS A 288 -3.79 -14.95 -20.04
CA LYS A 288 -2.59 -15.08 -19.22
C LYS A 288 -1.30 -14.78 -20.00
N ASN A 289 -1.20 -15.22 -21.25
CA ASN A 289 0.04 -15.08 -22.02
C ASN A 289 0.28 -13.61 -22.40
N ASP A 290 -0.77 -12.90 -22.80
CA ASP A 290 -0.70 -11.48 -23.10
C ASP A 290 -0.33 -10.66 -21.86
N ILE A 291 -0.92 -11.00 -20.71
CA ILE A 291 -0.60 -10.34 -19.42
C ILE A 291 0.84 -10.61 -19.04
N ASP A 292 1.28 -11.86 -19.07
CA ASP A 292 2.64 -12.26 -18.68
C ASP A 292 3.66 -11.56 -19.59
N SER A 293 3.51 -11.60 -20.90
CA SER A 293 4.42 -10.97 -21.87
C SER A 293 4.42 -9.44 -21.72
N THR A 294 3.25 -8.84 -21.47
CA THR A 294 3.13 -7.40 -21.23
C THR A 294 3.94 -6.98 -20.01
N ILE A 295 3.82 -7.69 -18.89
CA ILE A 295 4.59 -7.38 -17.67
C ILE A 295 6.08 -7.61 -17.91
N ASP A 296 6.46 -8.72 -18.58
CA ASP A 296 7.87 -9.04 -18.86
C ASP A 296 8.57 -7.98 -19.73
N MET A 297 7.86 -7.30 -20.65
CA MET A 297 8.42 -6.18 -21.42
C MET A 297 8.90 -5.01 -20.53
N PHE A 298 8.30 -4.83 -19.36
CA PHE A 298 8.66 -3.75 -18.43
C PHE A 298 9.73 -4.15 -17.42
N LEU A 299 9.99 -5.43 -17.21
CA LEU A 299 11.04 -5.89 -16.32
C LEU A 299 12.41 -5.66 -16.94
N MET A 300 13.34 -5.20 -16.14
CA MET A 300 14.76 -5.07 -16.50
C MET A 300 15.50 -6.21 -15.79
N ASN A 301 16.13 -7.08 -16.57
CA ASN A 301 16.95 -8.21 -16.07
C ASN A 301 18.28 -7.72 -15.52
#